data_416e9611a276319db655922b01664c60
#
_entry.id   416e9611a276319db655922b01664c60
#
_cell.length_a   1.000
_cell.length_b   1.000
_cell.length_c   1.000
_cell.angle_alpha   90.00
_cell.angle_beta   90.00
_cell.angle_gamma   90.00
#
_symmetry.space_group_name_H-M   'P 1'
#
loop_
_entity.id
_entity.type
_entity.pdbx_description
1 polymer ?
#
loop_
_entity_poly.entity_id
_entity_poly.type
_entity_poly.pdbx_seq_one_letter_code
_entity_poly.pdbx_strand_id
1 'polypeptide(L)'
;WVTALLGASTSFVESTLAQKYRVPDPLYGGWRGGPAYYLHVLAERKRGKKLRRSVCAALFAVSGLICWCGISQVISNSVSSAFENAFQVPPLATTVVLTLLAALIVLRKNATVKSLDVMVPIMAVCYFVITVGIVLFNLPKLPAVFGRIFAEAFGLRQAVAGGFGAVLMNGVKRGLFSNEAGSGSAPCAAAAAFCDDPVKMGFVQALGVLIDTVVICSCTAFMMLLAPANVTTGLTGMDLLQAAAQYHLGSFGVVFIAVTLALFSFSTFIGILFYARSNVAYLFGDRWGWQTAYKVLALVMLMVGGLEAYTVVWDLGDVGIGLMTIFNLIALYPMSGEAIAALRDYERRKHLTQN
;
A
#
# COMPACT_ATOMS: atom_id res chain seq x y z
N TRP A 1 12.40 -4.38 -6.62
CA TRP A 1 12.39 -3.95 -8.04
C TRP A 1 11.78 -5.00 -8.96
N VAL A 2 12.16 -6.27 -8.81
CA VAL A 2 11.59 -7.37 -9.61
C VAL A 2 10.10 -7.51 -9.35
N THR A 3 9.68 -7.45 -8.08
CA THR A 3 8.24 -7.52 -7.75
C THR A 3 7.45 -6.32 -8.30
N ALA A 4 8.05 -5.13 -8.41
CA ALA A 4 7.40 -3.98 -9.02
C ALA A 4 7.19 -4.17 -10.53
N LEU A 5 8.19 -4.68 -11.25
CA LEU A 5 8.09 -4.95 -12.68
C LEU A 5 7.01 -5.99 -12.99
N LEU A 6 6.99 -7.09 -12.24
CA LEU A 6 5.95 -8.12 -12.37
C LEU A 6 4.59 -7.61 -11.89
N GLY A 7 4.59 -6.89 -10.76
CA GLY A 7 3.40 -6.33 -10.13
C GLY A 7 2.70 -5.28 -10.99
N ALA A 8 3.42 -4.50 -11.77
CA ALA A 8 2.82 -3.51 -12.67
C ALA A 8 1.81 -4.15 -13.64
N SER A 9 2.14 -5.31 -14.21
CA SER A 9 1.22 -6.05 -15.08
C SER A 9 0.01 -6.60 -14.32
N THR A 10 0.22 -7.08 -13.11
CA THR A 10 -0.85 -7.57 -12.23
C THR A 10 -1.78 -6.45 -11.83
N SER A 11 -1.22 -5.30 -11.44
CA SER A 11 -1.98 -4.10 -11.08
C SER A 11 -2.81 -3.55 -12.25
N PHE A 12 -2.25 -3.61 -13.47
CA PHE A 12 -3.00 -3.29 -14.69
C PHE A 12 -4.25 -4.16 -14.82
N VAL A 13 -4.10 -5.48 -14.70
CA VAL A 13 -5.20 -6.44 -14.84
C VAL A 13 -6.26 -6.23 -13.79
N GLU A 14 -5.87 -6.20 -12.50
CA GLU A 14 -6.84 -6.09 -11.39
C GLU A 14 -7.61 -4.76 -11.42
N SER A 15 -6.95 -3.66 -11.78
CA SER A 15 -7.59 -2.35 -11.83
C SER A 15 -8.51 -2.18 -13.06
N THR A 16 -8.14 -2.76 -14.19
CA THR A 16 -9.02 -2.84 -15.38
C THR A 16 -10.27 -3.67 -15.08
N LEU A 17 -10.12 -4.82 -14.41
CA LEU A 17 -11.26 -5.63 -13.98
C LEU A 17 -12.13 -4.92 -12.96
N ALA A 18 -11.54 -4.21 -12.01
CA ALA A 18 -12.27 -3.45 -10.99
C ALA A 18 -13.14 -2.35 -11.62
N GLN A 19 -12.64 -1.64 -12.60
CA GLN A 19 -13.40 -0.66 -13.37
C GLN A 19 -14.53 -1.31 -14.19
N LYS A 20 -14.24 -2.47 -14.79
CA LYS A 20 -15.23 -3.20 -15.60
C LYS A 20 -16.40 -3.74 -14.77
N TYR A 21 -16.13 -4.17 -13.54
CA TYR A 21 -17.10 -4.82 -12.65
C TYR A 21 -17.54 -3.96 -11.47
N ARG A 22 -17.33 -2.64 -11.55
CA ARG A 22 -17.80 -1.70 -10.53
C ARG A 22 -19.32 -1.61 -10.49
N VAL A 23 -19.84 -1.32 -9.32
CA VAL A 23 -21.27 -1.13 -9.07
C VAL A 23 -21.53 0.24 -8.44
N PRO A 24 -22.73 0.81 -8.58
CA PRO A 24 -23.08 2.05 -7.89
C PRO A 24 -22.93 1.93 -6.37
N ASP A 25 -22.49 3.00 -5.72
CA ASP A 25 -22.40 3.08 -4.26
C ASP A 25 -23.56 3.94 -3.71
N PRO A 26 -24.59 3.33 -3.12
CA PRO A 26 -25.77 4.07 -2.66
C PRO A 26 -25.53 4.89 -1.39
N LEU A 27 -24.47 4.59 -0.60
CA LEU A 27 -24.17 5.31 0.63
C LEU A 27 -23.30 6.53 0.42
N TYR A 28 -22.26 6.41 -0.41
CA TYR A 28 -21.27 7.45 -0.63
C TYR A 28 -21.44 8.17 -1.97
N GLY A 29 -22.27 7.63 -2.86
CA GLY A 29 -22.41 8.08 -4.23
C GLY A 29 -21.25 7.61 -5.13
N GLY A 30 -21.43 7.75 -6.45
CA GLY A 30 -20.43 7.28 -7.41
C GLY A 30 -20.36 5.77 -7.52
N TRP A 31 -19.15 5.21 -7.56
CA TRP A 31 -18.90 3.81 -7.82
C TRP A 31 -18.09 3.16 -6.71
N ARG A 32 -18.25 1.84 -6.58
CA ARG A 32 -17.42 0.97 -5.74
C ARG A 32 -17.17 -0.36 -6.45
N GLY A 33 -16.14 -1.07 -6.05
CA GLY A 33 -15.79 -2.36 -6.66
C GLY A 33 -14.57 -2.95 -5.97
N GLY A 34 -13.80 -3.68 -6.75
CA GLY A 34 -12.61 -4.38 -6.30
C GLY A 34 -12.79 -5.90 -6.35
N PRO A 35 -11.84 -6.67 -5.78
CA PRO A 35 -11.81 -8.12 -5.93
C PRO A 35 -13.07 -8.85 -5.48
N ALA A 36 -13.71 -8.42 -4.39
CA ALA A 36 -14.95 -9.05 -3.94
C ALA A 36 -16.02 -9.07 -5.03
N TYR A 37 -16.08 -8.04 -5.87
CA TYR A 37 -17.11 -7.90 -6.91
C TYR A 37 -16.80 -8.76 -8.13
N TYR A 38 -15.58 -8.74 -8.67
CA TYR A 38 -15.26 -9.58 -9.82
C TYR A 38 -15.09 -11.06 -9.45
N LEU A 39 -14.64 -11.40 -8.22
CA LEU A 39 -14.69 -12.77 -7.70
C LEU A 39 -16.14 -13.30 -7.62
N HIS A 40 -17.08 -12.42 -7.25
CA HIS A 40 -18.51 -12.76 -7.23
C HIS A 40 -19.01 -13.11 -8.64
N VAL A 41 -18.72 -12.25 -9.61
CA VAL A 41 -19.07 -12.46 -11.02
C VAL A 41 -18.45 -13.75 -11.57
N LEU A 42 -17.18 -14.01 -11.27
CA LEU A 42 -16.49 -15.25 -11.66
C LEU A 42 -17.22 -16.50 -11.10
N ALA A 43 -17.61 -16.44 -9.82
CA ALA A 43 -18.31 -17.55 -9.17
C ALA A 43 -19.70 -17.78 -9.79
N GLU A 44 -20.44 -16.72 -10.13
CA GLU A 44 -21.72 -16.83 -10.84
C GLU A 44 -21.56 -17.48 -12.20
N ARG A 45 -20.57 -17.07 -12.97
CA ARG A 45 -20.26 -17.66 -14.29
C ARG A 45 -19.93 -19.16 -14.20
N LYS A 46 -19.06 -19.52 -13.24
CA LYS A 46 -18.69 -20.94 -13.05
C LYS A 46 -19.85 -21.81 -12.61
N ARG A 47 -20.82 -21.27 -11.88
CA ARG A 47 -22.01 -22.00 -11.39
C ARG A 47 -23.23 -21.91 -12.33
N GLY A 48 -23.19 -21.06 -13.34
CA GLY A 48 -24.29 -20.83 -14.28
C GLY A 48 -25.56 -20.25 -13.62
N LYS A 49 -25.47 -19.69 -12.42
CA LYS A 49 -26.60 -19.11 -11.68
C LYS A 49 -26.21 -17.91 -10.85
N LYS A 50 -27.16 -16.99 -10.63
CA LYS A 50 -26.98 -15.87 -9.73
C LYS A 50 -26.80 -16.35 -8.29
N LEU A 51 -25.84 -15.75 -7.59
CA LEU A 51 -25.52 -16.07 -6.20
C LEU A 51 -25.88 -14.87 -5.32
N ARG A 52 -26.39 -15.14 -4.13
CA ARG A 52 -26.54 -14.09 -3.13
C ARG A 52 -25.18 -13.58 -2.63
N ARG A 53 -24.23 -14.49 -2.44
CA ARG A 53 -22.83 -14.22 -2.06
C ARG A 53 -21.94 -15.34 -2.59
N SER A 54 -20.74 -14.99 -2.96
CA SER A 54 -19.67 -15.96 -3.29
C SER A 54 -18.80 -16.17 -2.05
N VAL A 55 -18.49 -17.43 -1.73
CA VAL A 55 -17.60 -17.77 -0.60
C VAL A 55 -16.23 -17.17 -0.80
N CYS A 56 -15.64 -17.31 -1.99
CA CYS A 56 -14.33 -16.78 -2.28
C CYS A 56 -14.27 -15.25 -2.18
N ALA A 57 -15.31 -14.57 -2.68
CA ALA A 57 -15.43 -13.12 -2.55
C ALA A 57 -15.62 -12.67 -1.09
N ALA A 58 -16.35 -13.44 -0.28
CA ALA A 58 -16.51 -13.16 1.14
C ALA A 58 -15.20 -13.37 1.90
N LEU A 59 -14.46 -14.44 1.60
CA LEU A 59 -13.14 -14.69 2.20
C LEU A 59 -12.15 -13.57 1.85
N PHE A 60 -12.12 -13.13 0.59
CA PHE A 60 -11.33 -11.95 0.21
C PHE A 60 -11.73 -10.72 1.03
N ALA A 61 -13.03 -10.44 1.10
CA ALA A 61 -13.51 -9.26 1.81
C ALA A 61 -13.17 -9.27 3.31
N VAL A 62 -13.27 -10.44 3.97
CA VAL A 62 -12.85 -10.62 5.37
C VAL A 62 -11.35 -10.44 5.51
N SER A 63 -10.55 -11.07 4.65
CA SER A 63 -9.08 -10.94 4.66
C SER A 63 -8.65 -9.49 4.50
N GLY A 64 -9.32 -8.73 3.62
CA GLY A 64 -9.06 -7.29 3.44
C GLY A 64 -9.36 -6.48 4.70
N LEU A 65 -10.48 -6.73 5.35
CA LEU A 65 -10.82 -6.04 6.60
C LEU A 65 -9.81 -6.33 7.72
N ILE A 66 -9.32 -7.58 7.83
CA ILE A 66 -8.27 -7.96 8.78
C ILE A 66 -6.94 -7.28 8.43
N CYS A 67 -6.56 -7.31 7.15
CA CYS A 67 -5.35 -6.68 6.65
C CYS A 67 -5.30 -5.20 7.00
N TRP A 68 -6.36 -4.45 6.72
CA TRP A 68 -6.39 -3.00 6.99
C TRP A 68 -6.46 -2.67 8.49
N CYS A 69 -6.94 -3.58 9.33
CA CYS A 69 -6.75 -3.49 10.78
C CYS A 69 -5.26 -3.59 11.15
N GLY A 70 -4.52 -4.55 10.54
CA GLY A 70 -3.08 -4.68 10.72
C GLY A 70 -2.32 -3.44 10.22
N ILE A 71 -2.64 -2.93 9.03
CA ILE A 71 -2.02 -1.71 8.49
C ILE A 71 -2.30 -0.50 9.40
N SER A 72 -3.49 -0.40 10.00
CA SER A 72 -3.79 0.66 10.98
C SER A 72 -2.83 0.62 12.18
N GLN A 73 -2.45 -0.59 12.63
CA GLN A 73 -1.45 -0.74 13.69
C GLN A 73 -0.05 -0.35 13.23
N VAL A 74 0.37 -0.77 12.02
CA VAL A 74 1.67 -0.38 11.42
C VAL A 74 1.80 1.15 11.36
N ILE A 75 0.74 1.84 10.94
CA ILE A 75 0.68 3.30 10.85
C ILE A 75 1.00 3.95 12.20
N SER A 76 0.25 3.60 13.24
CA SER A 76 0.44 4.23 14.55
C SER A 76 1.76 3.85 15.22
N ASN A 77 2.20 2.60 15.05
CA ASN A 77 3.49 2.13 15.55
C ASN A 77 4.66 2.94 14.94
N SER A 78 4.66 3.10 13.63
CA SER A 78 5.71 3.83 12.94
C SER A 78 5.71 5.32 13.28
N VAL A 79 4.53 5.95 13.40
CA VAL A 79 4.42 7.37 13.76
C VAL A 79 4.84 7.60 15.20
N SER A 80 4.42 6.74 16.15
CA SER A 80 4.78 6.90 17.56
C SER A 80 6.29 6.77 17.78
N SER A 81 6.93 5.77 17.15
CA SER A 81 8.39 5.62 17.18
C SER A 81 9.12 6.83 16.57
N ALA A 82 8.65 7.32 15.42
CA ALA A 82 9.26 8.47 14.77
C ALA A 82 9.16 9.76 15.60
N PHE A 83 8.06 9.97 16.30
CA PHE A 83 7.86 11.14 17.18
C PHE A 83 8.63 11.02 18.49
N GLU A 84 8.76 9.82 19.04
CA GLU A 84 9.61 9.55 20.19
C GLU A 84 11.06 9.92 19.86
N ASN A 85 11.57 9.46 18.73
CA ASN A 85 12.95 9.76 18.29
C ASN A 85 13.17 11.25 17.99
N ALA A 86 12.19 11.93 17.37
CA ALA A 86 12.35 13.32 16.95
C ALA A 86 12.10 14.35 18.06
N PHE A 87 11.12 14.10 18.91
CA PHE A 87 10.60 15.10 19.86
C PHE A 87 10.59 14.61 21.31
N GLN A 88 11.03 13.39 21.57
CA GLN A 88 11.00 12.75 22.89
C GLN A 88 9.58 12.69 23.48
N VAL A 89 8.57 12.60 22.60
CA VAL A 89 7.16 12.47 23.02
C VAL A 89 6.85 11.00 23.29
N PRO A 90 6.29 10.65 24.44
CA PRO A 90 5.93 9.26 24.74
C PRO A 90 5.00 8.65 23.68
N PRO A 91 5.20 7.38 23.28
CA PRO A 91 4.37 6.70 22.28
C PRO A 91 2.88 6.77 22.57
N LEU A 92 2.48 6.67 23.84
CA LEU A 92 1.09 6.80 24.26
C LEU A 92 0.50 8.16 23.88
N ALA A 93 1.22 9.26 24.14
CA ALA A 93 0.73 10.61 23.85
C ALA A 93 0.55 10.81 22.33
N THR A 94 1.54 10.41 21.54
CA THR A 94 1.48 10.47 20.06
C THR A 94 0.30 9.65 19.54
N THR A 95 0.14 8.42 20.03
CA THR A 95 -0.93 7.51 19.60
C THR A 95 -2.32 8.04 19.95
N VAL A 96 -2.50 8.59 21.16
CA VAL A 96 -3.77 9.22 21.57
C VAL A 96 -4.11 10.40 20.66
N VAL A 97 -3.16 11.32 20.46
CA VAL A 97 -3.37 12.50 19.61
C VAL A 97 -3.69 12.08 18.18
N LEU A 98 -2.92 11.14 17.60
CA LEU A 98 -3.15 10.60 16.26
C LEU A 98 -4.56 9.99 16.13
N THR A 99 -4.96 9.17 17.10
CA THR A 99 -6.27 8.50 17.12
C THR A 99 -7.42 9.51 17.24
N LEU A 100 -7.28 10.53 18.09
CA LEU A 100 -8.29 11.59 18.25
C LEU A 100 -8.44 12.41 16.96
N LEU A 101 -7.34 12.80 16.33
CA LEU A 101 -7.35 13.52 15.05
C LEU A 101 -7.99 12.67 13.95
N ALA A 102 -7.63 11.39 13.89
CA ALA A 102 -8.23 10.45 12.95
C ALA A 102 -9.74 10.30 13.20
N ALA A 103 -10.17 10.16 14.46
CA ALA A 103 -11.58 10.02 14.83
C ALA A 103 -12.41 11.23 14.42
N LEU A 104 -11.90 12.45 14.65
CA LEU A 104 -12.59 13.70 14.29
C LEU A 104 -12.90 13.78 12.79
N ILE A 105 -12.06 13.21 11.95
CA ILE A 105 -12.23 13.24 10.50
C ILE A 105 -13.01 12.03 10.02
N VAL A 106 -12.61 10.83 10.41
CA VAL A 106 -13.10 9.56 9.85
C VAL A 106 -14.55 9.26 10.28
N LEU A 107 -14.97 9.66 11.47
CA LEU A 107 -16.34 9.44 11.93
C LEU A 107 -17.37 10.33 11.22
N ARG A 108 -16.93 11.37 10.49
CA ARG A 108 -17.84 12.11 9.61
C ARG A 108 -18.30 11.22 8.44
N LYS A 109 -19.55 11.43 7.98
CA LYS A 109 -20.13 10.63 6.88
C LYS A 109 -19.33 10.75 5.58
N ASN A 110 -18.89 11.96 5.25
CA ASN A 110 -18.12 12.27 4.03
C ASN A 110 -16.72 12.81 4.42
N ALA A 111 -15.90 11.94 4.99
CA ALA A 111 -14.53 12.28 5.31
C ALA A 111 -13.64 12.26 4.05
N THR A 112 -13.74 13.28 3.24
CA THR A 112 -12.77 13.55 2.16
C THR A 112 -11.93 14.74 2.57
N VAL A 113 -10.66 14.53 2.79
CA VAL A 113 -9.73 15.63 3.06
C VAL A 113 -9.08 16.01 1.75
N LYS A 114 -9.76 16.86 0.97
CA LYS A 114 -9.25 17.38 -0.32
C LYS A 114 -7.84 17.97 -0.23
N SER A 115 -7.46 18.47 0.94
CA SER A 115 -6.11 18.97 1.18
C SER A 115 -5.05 17.89 1.05
N LEU A 116 -5.36 16.63 1.33
CA LEU A 116 -4.41 15.52 1.18
C LEU A 116 -4.06 15.26 -0.29
N ASP A 117 -4.99 15.48 -1.20
CA ASP A 117 -4.77 15.29 -2.64
C ASP A 117 -3.68 16.22 -3.18
N VAL A 118 -3.42 17.34 -2.52
CA VAL A 118 -2.38 18.31 -2.86
C VAL A 118 -1.15 18.13 -1.97
N MET A 119 -1.33 17.92 -0.67
CA MET A 119 -0.23 17.83 0.28
C MET A 119 0.64 16.59 0.07
N VAL A 120 0.01 15.43 -0.20
CA VAL A 120 0.75 14.16 -0.36
C VAL A 120 1.70 14.19 -1.55
N PRO A 121 1.31 14.61 -2.77
CA PRO A 121 2.24 14.76 -3.88
C PRO A 121 3.37 15.75 -3.62
N ILE A 122 3.08 16.89 -2.98
CA ILE A 122 4.11 17.88 -2.63
C ILE A 122 5.15 17.27 -1.70
N MET A 123 4.71 16.55 -0.68
CA MET A 123 5.61 15.89 0.27
C MET A 123 6.43 14.77 -0.39
N ALA A 124 5.81 13.98 -1.28
CA ALA A 124 6.53 12.96 -2.06
C ALA A 124 7.63 13.59 -2.92
N VAL A 125 7.35 14.72 -3.57
CA VAL A 125 8.34 15.48 -4.34
C VAL A 125 9.45 16.04 -3.42
N CYS A 126 9.11 16.63 -2.28
CA CYS A 126 10.11 17.09 -1.31
C CYS A 126 11.01 15.96 -0.82
N TYR A 127 10.41 14.82 -0.46
CA TYR A 127 11.15 13.62 -0.05
C TYR A 127 12.09 13.13 -1.15
N PHE A 128 11.60 13.05 -2.38
CA PHE A 128 12.39 12.67 -3.55
C PHE A 128 13.56 13.61 -3.79
N VAL A 129 13.33 14.94 -3.80
CA VAL A 129 14.36 15.95 -4.03
C VAL A 129 15.45 15.89 -2.96
N ILE A 130 15.08 15.78 -1.69
CA ILE A 130 16.04 15.65 -0.59
C ILE A 130 16.88 14.38 -0.75
N THR A 131 16.24 13.26 -1.08
CA THR A 131 16.97 11.99 -1.25
C THR A 131 17.89 12.02 -2.46
N VAL A 132 17.44 12.59 -3.58
CA VAL A 132 18.30 12.82 -4.75
C VAL A 132 19.49 13.69 -4.37
N GLY A 133 19.29 14.74 -3.57
CA GLY A 133 20.39 15.52 -3.01
C GLY A 133 21.40 14.68 -2.24
N ILE A 134 20.94 13.83 -1.30
CA ILE A 134 21.80 12.91 -0.55
C ILE A 134 22.59 11.99 -1.50
N VAL A 135 21.93 11.44 -2.51
CA VAL A 135 22.56 10.56 -3.51
C VAL A 135 23.64 11.32 -4.30
N LEU A 136 23.34 12.54 -4.77
CA LEU A 136 24.29 13.35 -5.51
C LEU A 136 25.54 13.73 -4.69
N PHE A 137 25.36 14.06 -3.40
CA PHE A 137 26.50 14.32 -2.50
C PHE A 137 27.34 13.07 -2.18
N ASN A 138 26.78 11.88 -2.37
CA ASN A 138 27.44 10.60 -2.13
C ASN A 138 27.70 9.80 -3.43
N LEU A 139 27.72 10.45 -4.58
CA LEU A 139 27.86 9.81 -5.89
C LEU A 139 29.03 8.81 -5.98
N PRO A 140 30.23 9.10 -5.41
CA PRO A 140 31.35 8.15 -5.43
C PRO A 140 31.10 6.84 -4.69
N LYS A 141 30.15 6.81 -3.74
CA LYS A 141 29.79 5.61 -2.98
C LYS A 141 28.76 4.74 -3.69
N LEU A 142 28.03 5.27 -4.69
CA LEU A 142 26.96 4.54 -5.37
C LEU A 142 27.37 3.22 -6.01
N PRO A 143 28.51 3.13 -6.74
CA PRO A 143 28.92 1.84 -7.31
C PRO A 143 29.12 0.76 -6.25
N ALA A 144 29.65 1.12 -5.06
CA ALA A 144 29.81 0.18 -3.95
C ALA A 144 28.44 -0.25 -3.36
N VAL A 145 27.48 0.68 -3.26
CA VAL A 145 26.13 0.39 -2.79
C VAL A 145 25.41 -0.56 -3.76
N PHE A 146 25.47 -0.29 -5.07
CA PHE A 146 24.91 -1.22 -6.06
C PHE A 146 25.59 -2.58 -6.05
N GLY A 147 26.93 -2.61 -5.97
CA GLY A 147 27.69 -3.84 -5.82
C GLY A 147 27.24 -4.66 -4.60
N ARG A 148 27.02 -4.00 -3.47
CA ARG A 148 26.49 -4.62 -2.26
C ARG A 148 25.06 -5.14 -2.45
N ILE A 149 24.14 -4.37 -3.05
CA ILE A 149 22.75 -4.80 -3.33
C ILE A 149 22.77 -6.08 -4.16
N PHE A 150 23.51 -6.12 -5.27
CA PHE A 150 23.56 -7.29 -6.13
C PHE A 150 24.29 -8.47 -5.47
N ALA A 151 25.38 -8.22 -4.75
CA ALA A 151 26.09 -9.27 -4.03
C ALA A 151 25.25 -9.92 -2.93
N GLU A 152 24.46 -9.13 -2.21
CA GLU A 152 23.56 -9.64 -1.15
C GLU A 152 22.31 -10.29 -1.74
N ALA A 153 21.78 -9.81 -2.87
CA ALA A 153 20.62 -10.42 -3.54
C ALA A 153 20.93 -11.76 -4.18
N PHE A 154 22.10 -11.90 -4.81
CA PHE A 154 22.50 -13.07 -5.61
C PHE A 154 23.77 -13.77 -5.10
N GLY A 155 24.30 -13.36 -3.96
CA GLY A 155 25.61 -13.79 -3.47
C GLY A 155 25.66 -15.26 -3.05
N LEU A 156 26.76 -15.92 -3.44
CA LEU A 156 27.07 -17.29 -3.08
C LEU A 156 27.09 -17.58 -1.57
N ARG A 157 27.41 -16.59 -0.73
CA ARG A 157 27.39 -16.73 0.73
C ARG A 157 26.02 -17.09 1.27
N GLN A 158 24.96 -16.50 0.72
CA GLN A 158 23.57 -16.79 1.13
C GLN A 158 23.03 -18.07 0.49
N ALA A 159 23.45 -18.40 -0.72
CA ALA A 159 23.11 -19.66 -1.37
C ALA A 159 23.62 -20.89 -0.58
N VAL A 160 24.87 -20.82 -0.06
CA VAL A 160 25.49 -21.90 0.72
C VAL A 160 24.93 -22.01 2.12
N ALA A 161 24.49 -20.90 2.75
CA ALA A 161 23.98 -20.87 4.13
C ALA A 161 22.45 -21.05 4.24
N GLY A 162 21.74 -21.42 3.16
CA GLY A 162 20.27 -21.45 3.18
C GLY A 162 19.60 -20.06 3.20
N GLY A 163 20.38 -18.98 3.10
CA GLY A 163 19.92 -17.61 3.21
C GLY A 163 19.22 -17.06 1.94
N PHE A 164 19.39 -17.69 0.78
CA PHE A 164 18.74 -17.25 -0.44
C PHE A 164 17.22 -17.25 -0.35
N GLY A 165 16.64 -18.29 0.28
CA GLY A 165 15.21 -18.36 0.53
C GLY A 165 14.70 -17.22 1.44
N ALA A 166 15.47 -16.84 2.45
CA ALA A 166 15.13 -15.74 3.34
C ALA A 166 15.19 -14.37 2.63
N VAL A 167 16.22 -14.15 1.80
CA VAL A 167 16.35 -12.93 0.98
C VAL A 167 15.18 -12.82 0.00
N LEU A 168 14.89 -13.90 -0.73
CA LEU A 168 13.76 -13.95 -1.66
C LEU A 168 12.43 -13.69 -0.95
N MET A 169 12.20 -14.34 0.19
CA MET A 169 10.98 -14.18 0.98
C MET A 169 10.81 -12.75 1.47
N ASN A 170 11.87 -12.13 2.00
CA ASN A 170 11.84 -10.74 2.43
C ASN A 170 11.59 -9.78 1.25
N GLY A 171 12.23 -10.01 0.11
CA GLY A 171 12.00 -9.22 -1.08
C GLY A 171 10.56 -9.28 -1.57
N VAL A 172 9.97 -10.48 -1.61
CA VAL A 172 8.57 -10.68 -2.00
C VAL A 172 7.62 -10.04 -0.99
N LYS A 173 7.81 -10.29 0.33
CA LYS A 173 6.98 -9.70 1.38
C LYS A 173 7.00 -8.17 1.33
N ARG A 174 8.19 -7.57 1.31
CA ARG A 174 8.32 -6.11 1.31
C ARG A 174 7.86 -5.48 0.00
N GLY A 175 8.09 -6.13 -1.14
CA GLY A 175 7.57 -5.70 -2.42
C GLY A 175 6.05 -5.71 -2.48
N LEU A 176 5.41 -6.81 -2.08
CA LEU A 176 3.94 -6.90 -2.01
C LEU A 176 3.33 -5.92 -1.00
N PHE A 177 4.02 -5.69 0.11
CA PHE A 177 3.56 -4.72 1.12
C PHE A 177 3.62 -3.29 0.59
N SER A 178 4.66 -2.93 -0.18
CA SER A 178 4.86 -1.59 -0.72
C SER A 178 3.88 -1.28 -1.85
N ASN A 179 3.91 -2.08 -2.92
CA ASN A 179 3.16 -1.78 -4.15
C ASN A 179 1.74 -2.36 -4.19
N GLU A 180 1.41 -3.24 -3.25
CA GLU A 180 0.11 -3.91 -3.11
C GLU A 180 -0.42 -4.59 -4.40
N ALA A 181 0.43 -4.77 -5.42
CA ALA A 181 0.04 -5.33 -6.70
C ALA A 181 -0.36 -6.80 -6.57
N GLY A 182 -1.57 -7.11 -6.96
CA GLY A 182 -2.18 -8.44 -6.80
C GLY A 182 -2.80 -8.68 -5.43
N SER A 183 -2.64 -7.77 -4.45
CA SER A 183 -3.32 -7.88 -3.16
C SER A 183 -4.81 -7.53 -3.25
N GLY A 184 -5.18 -6.69 -4.20
CA GLY A 184 -6.58 -6.30 -4.41
C GLY A 184 -7.03 -5.07 -3.64
N SER A 185 -6.14 -4.33 -2.99
CA SER A 185 -6.45 -3.06 -2.31
C SER A 185 -6.60 -1.92 -3.32
N ALA A 186 -5.59 -1.71 -4.18
CA ALA A 186 -5.62 -0.70 -5.24
C ALA A 186 -6.87 -0.79 -6.15
N PRO A 187 -7.36 -1.97 -6.55
CA PRO A 187 -8.62 -2.12 -7.29
C PRO A 187 -9.85 -1.53 -6.61
N CYS A 188 -9.89 -1.46 -5.26
CA CYS A 188 -11.00 -0.83 -4.54
C CYS A 188 -11.04 0.68 -4.80
N ALA A 189 -9.88 1.34 -4.89
CA ALA A 189 -9.78 2.74 -5.28
C ALA A 189 -10.02 2.93 -6.79
N ALA A 190 -9.40 2.08 -7.61
CA ALA A 190 -9.53 2.11 -9.05
C ALA A 190 -10.99 2.04 -9.49
N ALA A 191 -11.81 1.18 -8.86
CA ALA A 191 -13.24 1.08 -9.17
C ALA A 191 -14.04 2.36 -8.89
N ALA A 192 -13.67 3.10 -7.84
CA ALA A 192 -14.36 4.30 -7.45
C ALA A 192 -13.95 5.54 -8.27
N ALA A 193 -12.80 5.50 -8.92
CA ALA A 193 -12.30 6.59 -9.72
C ALA A 193 -13.16 6.81 -10.98
N PHE A 194 -13.37 8.08 -11.32
CA PHE A 194 -14.02 8.43 -12.57
C PHE A 194 -13.03 8.21 -13.73
N CYS A 195 -13.38 7.32 -14.61
CA CYS A 195 -12.59 7.03 -15.81
C CYS A 195 -13.51 6.66 -16.96
N ASP A 196 -13.23 7.19 -18.12
CA ASP A 196 -13.98 6.94 -19.37
C ASP A 196 -13.64 5.56 -19.98
N ASP A 197 -12.45 5.05 -19.72
CA ASP A 197 -12.03 3.73 -20.21
C ASP A 197 -11.30 2.93 -19.11
N PRO A 198 -11.71 1.70 -18.80
CA PRO A 198 -11.09 0.84 -17.80
C PRO A 198 -9.57 0.64 -17.98
N VAL A 199 -9.09 0.62 -19.23
CA VAL A 199 -7.68 0.42 -19.58
C VAL A 199 -6.81 1.58 -19.12
N LYS A 200 -7.31 2.82 -19.20
CA LYS A 200 -6.58 3.99 -18.70
C LYS A 200 -6.31 3.88 -17.20
N MET A 201 -7.29 3.42 -16.43
CA MET A 201 -7.12 3.20 -15.01
C MET A 201 -6.10 2.08 -14.74
N GLY A 202 -6.11 1.00 -15.53
CA GLY A 202 -5.09 -0.03 -15.48
C GLY A 202 -3.67 0.53 -15.66
N PHE A 203 -3.45 1.39 -16.65
CA PHE A 203 -2.15 2.05 -16.87
C PHE A 203 -1.74 2.98 -15.73
N VAL A 204 -2.68 3.77 -15.19
CA VAL A 204 -2.40 4.66 -14.07
C VAL A 204 -1.94 3.87 -12.84
N GLN A 205 -2.60 2.76 -12.52
CA GLN A 205 -2.22 1.92 -11.39
C GLN A 205 -0.90 1.17 -11.63
N ALA A 206 -0.66 0.68 -12.84
CA ALA A 206 0.62 0.07 -13.20
C ALA A 206 1.80 1.06 -13.07
N LEU A 207 1.60 2.30 -13.51
CA LEU A 207 2.58 3.37 -13.32
C LEU A 207 2.78 3.70 -11.83
N GLY A 208 1.70 3.72 -11.05
CA GLY A 208 1.74 3.93 -9.61
C GLY A 208 2.65 2.91 -8.91
N VAL A 209 2.54 1.63 -9.24
CA VAL A 209 3.39 0.54 -8.73
C VAL A 209 4.88 0.81 -9.00
N LEU A 210 5.21 1.25 -10.22
CA LEU A 210 6.59 1.56 -10.59
C LEU A 210 7.12 2.79 -9.84
N ILE A 211 6.33 3.86 -9.76
CA ILE A 211 6.73 5.07 -9.03
C ILE A 211 6.93 4.75 -7.54
N ASP A 212 6.00 4.06 -6.92
CA ASP A 212 6.09 3.71 -5.50
C ASP A 212 7.36 2.90 -5.22
N THR A 213 7.52 1.77 -5.88
CA THR A 213 8.55 0.80 -5.49
C THR A 213 9.92 1.11 -6.11
N VAL A 214 9.96 1.49 -7.41
CA VAL A 214 11.26 1.75 -8.06
C VAL A 214 11.80 3.14 -7.71
N VAL A 215 10.94 4.14 -7.49
CA VAL A 215 11.39 5.49 -7.17
C VAL A 215 11.39 5.73 -5.67
N ILE A 216 10.23 5.73 -5.01
CA ILE A 216 10.12 6.17 -3.60
C ILE A 216 10.80 5.18 -2.64
N CYS A 217 10.59 3.86 -2.79
CA CYS A 217 11.26 2.90 -1.92
C CYS A 217 12.78 2.88 -2.15
N SER A 218 13.25 3.12 -3.39
CA SER A 218 14.69 3.27 -3.66
C SER A 218 15.27 4.51 -3.00
N CYS A 219 14.54 5.62 -2.93
CA CYS A 219 14.94 6.80 -2.17
C CYS A 219 15.22 6.44 -0.72
N THR A 220 14.28 5.75 -0.06
CA THR A 220 14.44 5.31 1.33
C THR A 220 15.64 4.34 1.48
N ALA A 221 15.75 3.38 0.57
CA ALA A 221 16.86 2.41 0.60
C ALA A 221 18.23 3.08 0.43
N PHE A 222 18.38 4.01 -0.50
CA PHE A 222 19.63 4.72 -0.69
C PHE A 222 19.98 5.61 0.51
N MET A 223 19.00 6.27 1.13
CA MET A 223 19.26 7.05 2.35
C MET A 223 19.88 6.15 3.44
N MET A 224 19.37 4.94 3.64
CA MET A 224 19.90 4.00 4.62
C MET A 224 21.24 3.37 4.20
N LEU A 225 21.37 2.93 2.95
CA LEU A 225 22.57 2.23 2.46
C LEU A 225 23.79 3.12 2.26
N LEU A 226 23.61 4.42 2.07
CA LEU A 226 24.69 5.41 1.99
C LEU A 226 25.19 5.85 3.37
N ALA A 227 24.44 5.57 4.44
CA ALA A 227 24.90 5.78 5.81
C ALA A 227 25.90 4.68 6.21
N PRO A 228 26.94 5.01 7.00
CA PRO A 228 27.95 4.04 7.40
C PRO A 228 27.39 3.01 8.40
N ALA A 229 27.96 1.80 8.38
CA ALA A 229 27.47 0.68 9.18
C ALA A 229 27.46 0.95 10.70
N ASN A 230 28.42 1.73 11.21
CA ASN A 230 28.47 2.09 12.64
C ASN A 230 27.25 2.93 13.09
N VAL A 231 26.53 3.57 12.17
CA VAL A 231 25.32 4.35 12.47
C VAL A 231 24.05 3.46 12.38
N THR A 232 24.09 2.43 11.53
CA THR A 232 22.90 1.68 11.15
C THR A 232 22.82 0.26 11.73
N THR A 233 23.96 -0.30 12.19
CA THR A 233 24.01 -1.68 12.69
C THR A 233 23.16 -1.85 13.96
N GLY A 234 22.32 -2.88 13.96
CA GLY A 234 21.43 -3.23 15.08
C GLY A 234 20.14 -2.43 15.15
N LEU A 235 19.95 -1.45 14.27
CA LEU A 235 18.71 -0.68 14.19
C LEU A 235 17.74 -1.28 13.17
N THR A 236 16.45 -1.10 13.42
CA THR A 236 15.36 -1.57 12.53
C THR A 236 14.25 -0.52 12.42
N GLY A 237 13.43 -0.62 11.38
CA GLY A 237 12.26 0.25 11.23
C GLY A 237 12.59 1.74 11.20
N MET A 238 11.86 2.53 11.98
CA MET A 238 12.03 3.98 12.03
C MET A 238 13.35 4.42 12.66
N ASP A 239 13.85 3.67 13.63
CA ASP A 239 15.14 3.98 14.26
C ASP A 239 16.27 3.95 13.23
N LEU A 240 16.27 2.93 12.36
CA LEU A 240 17.24 2.82 11.26
C LEU A 240 17.12 3.99 10.27
N LEU A 241 15.92 4.31 9.82
CA LEU A 241 15.71 5.38 8.84
C LEU A 241 16.07 6.75 9.42
N GLN A 242 15.65 7.03 10.66
CA GLN A 242 15.95 8.32 11.30
C GLN A 242 17.42 8.47 11.68
N ALA A 243 18.11 7.41 12.08
CA ALA A 243 19.57 7.44 12.30
C ALA A 243 20.31 7.74 10.99
N ALA A 244 19.92 7.12 9.88
CA ALA A 244 20.46 7.43 8.57
C ALA A 244 20.18 8.88 8.13
N ALA A 245 18.95 9.35 8.34
CA ALA A 245 18.57 10.73 8.04
C ALA A 245 19.34 11.74 8.91
N GLN A 246 19.58 11.43 10.18
CA GLN A 246 20.40 12.22 11.07
C GLN A 246 21.85 12.31 10.60
N TYR A 247 22.41 11.22 10.13
CA TYR A 247 23.76 11.20 9.56
C TYR A 247 23.89 12.14 8.34
N HIS A 248 22.90 12.13 7.44
CA HIS A 248 22.95 12.93 6.20
C HIS A 248 22.54 14.39 6.38
N LEU A 249 21.58 14.68 7.24
CA LEU A 249 20.86 15.96 7.33
C LEU A 249 20.87 16.56 8.75
N GLY A 250 21.53 15.90 9.72
CA GLY A 250 21.47 16.31 11.12
C GLY A 250 20.08 16.23 11.72
N SER A 251 19.81 17.05 12.74
CA SER A 251 18.51 17.07 13.43
C SER A 251 17.34 17.40 12.51
N PHE A 252 17.56 18.16 11.45
CA PHE A 252 16.53 18.45 10.45
C PHE A 252 16.02 17.15 9.81
N GLY A 253 16.90 16.19 9.50
CA GLY A 253 16.52 14.91 8.90
C GLY A 253 15.57 14.11 9.78
N VAL A 254 15.82 14.04 11.08
CA VAL A 254 14.98 13.30 12.04
C VAL A 254 13.57 13.91 12.11
N VAL A 255 13.48 15.23 12.23
CA VAL A 255 12.21 15.95 12.27
C VAL A 255 11.47 15.85 10.95
N PHE A 256 12.18 16.00 9.84
CA PHE A 256 11.60 15.88 8.49
C PHE A 256 10.96 14.50 8.27
N ILE A 257 11.65 13.41 8.64
CA ILE A 257 11.10 12.06 8.56
C ILE A 257 9.85 11.91 9.43
N ALA A 258 9.88 12.39 10.68
CA ALA A 258 8.75 12.27 11.59
C ALA A 258 7.49 12.99 11.05
N VAL A 259 7.64 14.23 10.59
CA VAL A 259 6.53 15.03 10.06
C VAL A 259 6.00 14.44 8.75
N THR A 260 6.89 14.07 7.83
CA THR A 260 6.53 13.49 6.55
C THR A 260 5.79 12.16 6.74
N LEU A 261 6.32 11.31 7.62
CA LEU A 261 5.69 10.03 7.95
C LEU A 261 4.30 10.23 8.57
N ALA A 262 4.13 11.16 9.50
CA ALA A 262 2.83 11.42 10.12
C ALA A 262 1.76 11.81 9.08
N LEU A 263 2.11 12.66 8.14
CA LEU A 263 1.20 13.10 7.08
C LEU A 263 0.90 11.98 6.07
N PHE A 264 1.90 11.21 5.63
CA PHE A 264 1.68 10.03 4.79
C PHE A 264 0.85 8.97 5.50
N SER A 265 1.15 8.68 6.75
CA SER A 265 0.43 7.71 7.57
C SER A 265 -1.02 8.10 7.77
N PHE A 266 -1.28 9.38 8.01
CA PHE A 266 -2.64 9.88 8.16
C PHE A 266 -3.44 9.77 6.86
N SER A 267 -2.84 10.09 5.71
CA SER A 267 -3.48 9.91 4.40
C SER A 267 -3.74 8.43 4.09
N THR A 268 -2.77 7.56 4.42
CA THR A 268 -2.91 6.11 4.25
C THR A 268 -4.05 5.56 5.11
N PHE A 269 -4.19 6.00 6.36
CA PHE A 269 -5.29 5.58 7.23
C PHE A 269 -6.67 5.92 6.63
N ILE A 270 -6.81 7.11 6.06
CA ILE A 270 -8.04 7.48 5.35
C ILE A 270 -8.24 6.62 4.10
N GLY A 271 -7.17 6.35 3.35
CA GLY A 271 -7.19 5.53 2.15
C GLY A 271 -7.62 4.08 2.40
N ILE A 272 -7.09 3.43 3.43
CA ILE A 272 -7.48 2.04 3.76
C ILE A 272 -8.94 1.94 4.21
N LEU A 273 -9.47 2.95 4.90
CA LEU A 273 -10.88 3.01 5.24
C LEU A 273 -11.77 3.21 4.00
N PHE A 274 -11.25 3.93 3.01
CA PHE A 274 -11.91 4.04 1.72
C PHE A 274 -11.96 2.69 0.99
N TYR A 275 -10.89 1.90 1.01
CA TYR A 275 -10.89 0.54 0.44
C TYR A 275 -11.84 -0.39 1.20
N ALA A 276 -11.83 -0.31 2.53
CA ALA A 276 -12.64 -1.14 3.40
C ALA A 276 -14.15 -1.00 3.14
N ARG A 277 -14.62 0.20 2.76
CA ARG A 277 -16.05 0.44 2.54
C ARG A 277 -16.67 -0.51 1.52
N SER A 278 -15.95 -0.85 0.45
CA SER A 278 -16.40 -1.79 -0.58
C SER A 278 -16.60 -3.19 -0.01
N ASN A 279 -15.66 -3.66 0.82
CA ASN A 279 -15.71 -4.97 1.45
C ASN A 279 -16.75 -5.05 2.55
N VAL A 280 -16.89 -4.00 3.37
CA VAL A 280 -17.98 -3.90 4.38
C VAL A 280 -19.35 -3.95 3.71
N ALA A 281 -19.54 -3.21 2.63
CA ALA A 281 -20.79 -3.21 1.87
C ALA A 281 -21.08 -4.59 1.23
N TYR A 282 -20.07 -5.27 0.71
CA TYR A 282 -20.22 -6.61 0.17
C TYR A 282 -20.66 -7.63 1.22
N LEU A 283 -20.08 -7.57 2.45
CA LEU A 283 -20.37 -8.52 3.53
C LEU A 283 -21.68 -8.21 4.28
N PHE A 284 -21.92 -6.94 4.58
CA PHE A 284 -22.98 -6.56 5.53
C PHE A 284 -24.10 -5.73 4.89
N GLY A 285 -23.92 -5.37 3.60
CA GLY A 285 -24.88 -4.54 2.86
C GLY A 285 -24.73 -3.04 3.14
N ASP A 286 -25.62 -2.26 2.53
CA ASP A 286 -25.57 -0.80 2.48
C ASP A 286 -26.23 -0.17 3.71
N ARG A 287 -25.53 -0.21 4.85
CA ARG A 287 -25.97 0.41 6.11
C ARG A 287 -24.84 1.21 6.76
N TRP A 288 -25.12 2.45 7.12
CA TRP A 288 -24.18 3.32 7.82
C TRP A 288 -23.62 2.72 9.12
N GLY A 289 -24.44 1.96 9.85
CA GLY A 289 -24.04 1.32 11.10
C GLY A 289 -22.82 0.41 10.92
N TRP A 290 -22.79 -0.43 9.88
CA TRP A 290 -21.67 -1.33 9.61
C TRP A 290 -20.42 -0.57 9.17
N GLN A 291 -20.58 0.48 8.37
CA GLN A 291 -19.46 1.35 7.98
C GLN A 291 -18.87 2.04 9.21
N THR A 292 -19.71 2.57 10.11
CA THR A 292 -19.25 3.20 11.35
C THR A 292 -18.60 2.20 12.29
N ALA A 293 -19.17 1.00 12.45
CA ALA A 293 -18.60 -0.05 13.28
C ALA A 293 -17.18 -0.43 12.84
N TYR A 294 -16.96 -0.56 11.52
CA TYR A 294 -15.61 -0.83 11.02
C TYR A 294 -14.65 0.35 11.23
N LYS A 295 -15.10 1.59 11.04
CA LYS A 295 -14.29 2.78 11.33
C LYS A 295 -13.85 2.82 12.81
N VAL A 296 -14.76 2.51 13.72
CA VAL A 296 -14.45 2.41 15.16
C VAL A 296 -13.44 1.30 15.42
N LEU A 297 -13.63 0.12 14.81
CA LEU A 297 -12.66 -0.98 14.93
C LEU A 297 -11.26 -0.55 14.44
N ALA A 298 -11.17 0.10 13.30
CA ALA A 298 -9.90 0.60 12.77
C ALA A 298 -9.25 1.65 13.67
N LEU A 299 -10.04 2.53 14.32
CA LEU A 299 -9.53 3.49 15.32
C LEU A 299 -9.01 2.78 16.58
N VAL A 300 -9.68 1.73 17.03
CA VAL A 300 -9.18 0.89 18.14
C VAL A 300 -7.87 0.23 17.75
N MET A 301 -7.77 -0.31 16.53
CA MET A 301 -6.52 -0.91 16.04
C MET A 301 -5.40 0.13 15.88
N LEU A 302 -5.72 1.35 15.45
CA LEU A 302 -4.78 2.47 15.42
C LEU A 302 -4.25 2.77 16.83
N MET A 303 -5.12 2.78 17.83
CA MET A 303 -4.74 3.02 19.24
C MET A 303 -3.85 1.90 19.79
N VAL A 304 -4.21 0.65 19.54
CA VAL A 304 -3.47 -0.53 20.00
C VAL A 304 -2.08 -0.58 19.36
N GLY A 305 -2.00 -0.39 18.05
CA GLY A 305 -0.76 -0.53 17.29
C GLY A 305 0.37 0.40 17.71
N GLY A 306 0.06 1.61 18.17
CA GLY A 306 1.07 2.54 18.67
C GLY A 306 1.73 2.13 19.98
N LEU A 307 1.20 1.12 20.66
CA LEU A 307 1.68 0.60 21.95
C LEU A 307 2.23 -0.83 21.84
N GLU A 308 2.04 -1.49 20.70
CA GLU A 308 2.46 -2.86 20.46
C GLU A 308 3.90 -2.97 19.95
N ALA A 309 4.47 -4.18 20.06
CA ALA A 309 5.79 -4.48 19.54
C ALA A 309 5.81 -4.44 18.01
N TYR A 310 6.84 -3.84 17.43
CA TYR A 310 7.07 -3.70 15.99
C TYR A 310 6.83 -5.01 15.21
N THR A 311 7.41 -6.12 15.66
CA THR A 311 7.31 -7.41 14.96
C THR A 311 5.89 -7.93 14.87
N VAL A 312 5.11 -7.85 15.94
CA VAL A 312 3.71 -8.32 16.00
C VAL A 312 2.84 -7.58 15.00
N VAL A 313 3.01 -6.27 14.95
CA VAL A 313 2.23 -5.38 14.09
C VAL A 313 2.51 -5.67 12.60
N TRP A 314 3.78 -5.83 12.24
CA TRP A 314 4.19 -6.10 10.87
C TRP A 314 3.82 -7.51 10.40
N ASP A 315 3.93 -8.52 11.28
CA ASP A 315 3.53 -9.89 10.97
C ASP A 315 2.02 -10.00 10.68
N LEU A 316 1.20 -9.27 11.42
CA LEU A 316 -0.24 -9.22 11.16
C LEU A 316 -0.56 -8.58 9.80
N GLY A 317 0.14 -7.51 9.45
CA GLY A 317 0.03 -6.87 8.14
C GLY A 317 0.44 -7.83 7.00
N ASP A 318 1.57 -8.51 7.14
CA ASP A 318 2.07 -9.48 6.15
C ASP A 318 1.09 -10.63 5.90
N VAL A 319 0.52 -11.21 6.98
CA VAL A 319 -0.49 -12.28 6.89
C VAL A 319 -1.74 -11.77 6.16
N GLY A 320 -2.20 -10.57 6.50
CA GLY A 320 -3.37 -9.97 5.88
C GLY A 320 -3.20 -9.78 4.37
N ILE A 321 -2.09 -9.17 3.95
CA ILE A 321 -1.79 -8.96 2.52
C ILE A 321 -1.62 -10.30 1.80
N GLY A 322 -0.94 -11.27 2.41
CA GLY A 322 -0.76 -12.60 1.84
C GLY A 322 -2.10 -13.30 1.56
N LEU A 323 -3.02 -13.29 2.52
CA LEU A 323 -4.36 -13.86 2.35
C LEU A 323 -5.17 -13.14 1.27
N MET A 324 -5.16 -11.80 1.25
CA MET A 324 -5.80 -11.03 0.19
C MET A 324 -5.28 -11.42 -1.18
N THR A 325 -3.96 -11.49 -1.33
CA THR A 325 -3.29 -11.86 -2.59
C THR A 325 -3.72 -13.24 -3.07
N ILE A 326 -3.73 -14.25 -2.19
CA ILE A 326 -4.15 -15.61 -2.54
C ILE A 326 -5.58 -15.62 -3.10
N PHE A 327 -6.52 -15.00 -2.40
CA PHE A 327 -7.90 -14.96 -2.86
C PHE A 327 -8.07 -14.14 -4.13
N ASN A 328 -7.36 -13.04 -4.29
CA ASN A 328 -7.44 -12.21 -5.48
C ASN A 328 -6.91 -12.94 -6.74
N LEU A 329 -5.80 -13.66 -6.62
CA LEU A 329 -5.20 -14.43 -7.72
C LEU A 329 -6.17 -15.49 -8.28
N ILE A 330 -7.10 -16.02 -7.47
CA ILE A 330 -8.15 -16.96 -7.94
C ILE A 330 -9.01 -16.35 -9.04
N ALA A 331 -9.21 -15.03 -9.03
CA ALA A 331 -9.93 -14.33 -10.09
C ALA A 331 -9.00 -13.80 -11.18
N LEU A 332 -7.86 -13.26 -10.81
CA LEU A 332 -6.95 -12.62 -11.77
C LEU A 332 -6.50 -13.58 -12.87
N TYR A 333 -6.16 -14.81 -12.50
CA TYR A 333 -5.70 -15.81 -13.46
C TYR A 333 -6.74 -16.12 -14.57
N PRO A 334 -7.98 -16.56 -14.25
CA PRO A 334 -8.97 -16.86 -15.26
C PRO A 334 -9.58 -15.64 -15.97
N MET A 335 -9.52 -14.46 -15.34
CA MET A 335 -10.12 -13.23 -15.88
C MET A 335 -9.10 -12.32 -16.58
N SER A 336 -7.81 -12.62 -16.54
CA SER A 336 -6.76 -11.81 -17.18
C SER A 336 -6.99 -11.61 -18.67
N GLY A 337 -7.50 -12.63 -19.37
CA GLY A 337 -7.86 -12.54 -20.78
C GLY A 337 -8.86 -11.42 -21.10
N GLU A 338 -9.73 -11.06 -20.15
CA GLU A 338 -10.69 -9.96 -20.35
C GLU A 338 -10.01 -8.59 -20.28
N ALA A 339 -9.03 -8.42 -19.42
CA ALA A 339 -8.25 -7.19 -19.34
C ALA A 339 -7.37 -7.04 -20.61
N ILE A 340 -6.77 -8.13 -21.09
CA ILE A 340 -5.99 -8.15 -22.33
C ILE A 340 -6.89 -7.85 -23.55
N ALA A 341 -8.10 -8.41 -23.59
CA ALA A 341 -9.05 -8.11 -24.66
C ALA A 341 -9.47 -6.63 -24.65
N ALA A 342 -9.71 -6.06 -23.46
CA ALA A 342 -10.00 -4.64 -23.31
C ALA A 342 -8.83 -3.76 -23.78
N LEU A 343 -7.58 -4.14 -23.47
CA LEU A 343 -6.39 -3.46 -23.95
C LEU A 343 -6.31 -3.44 -25.48
N ARG A 344 -6.46 -4.61 -26.12
CA ARG A 344 -6.44 -4.72 -27.60
C ARG A 344 -7.54 -3.90 -28.27
N ASP A 345 -8.72 -3.86 -27.66
CA ASP A 345 -9.83 -3.01 -28.16
C ASP A 345 -9.52 -1.51 -28.01
N TYR A 346 -8.93 -1.11 -26.88
CA TYR A 346 -8.47 0.26 -26.66
C TYR A 346 -7.42 0.69 -27.68
N GLU A 347 -6.41 -0.14 -27.94
CA GLU A 347 -5.38 0.12 -28.94
C GLU A 347 -5.98 0.27 -30.33
N ARG A 348 -6.87 -0.63 -30.73
CA ARG A 348 -7.58 -0.56 -32.02
C ARG A 348 -8.36 0.74 -32.18
N ARG A 349 -9.12 1.15 -31.15
CA ARG A 349 -9.87 2.43 -31.18
C ARG A 349 -8.94 3.64 -31.30
N LYS A 350 -7.80 3.61 -30.62
CA LYS A 350 -6.80 4.68 -30.67
C LYS A 350 -6.17 4.82 -32.07
N HIS A 351 -5.87 3.70 -32.73
CA HIS A 351 -5.36 3.73 -34.11
C HIS A 351 -6.38 4.27 -35.11
N LEU A 352 -7.67 3.97 -34.94
CA LEU A 352 -8.74 4.49 -35.79
C LEU A 352 -8.99 6.00 -35.62
N THR A 353 -8.63 6.58 -34.48
CA THR A 353 -8.77 8.02 -34.21
C THR A 353 -7.54 8.84 -34.65
N GLN A 354 -6.44 8.20 -35.00
CA GLN A 354 -5.19 8.84 -35.45
C GLN A 354 -5.03 8.86 -37.00
N ASN A 355 -5.86 8.08 -37.69
CA ASN A 355 -5.98 8.08 -39.16
C ASN A 355 -7.26 8.80 -39.59
#